data_f3d5a91660445db1fc3451ef25988c54
#
_entry.id   f3d5a91660445db1fc3451ef25988c54
#
_cell.length_a   1.000
_cell.length_b   1.000
_cell.length_c   1.000
_cell.angle_alpha   90.00
_cell.angle_beta   90.00
_cell.angle_gamma   90.00
#
_symmetry.space_group_name_H-M   'P 1'
#
loop_
_entity.id
_entity.type
_entity.pdbx_description
1 polymer ?
#
loop_
_entity_poly.entity_id
_entity_poly.type
_entity_poly.pdbx_seq_one_letter_code
_entity_poly.pdbx_strand_id
1 'polypeptide(L)'
;GRLAPVVNGLLRGVLRAHEAGETLELSADPAIRLAQQTSLPDWLAASLIQWRGQEGAAAVAAACNHVPDLDLRINRLRSTPEQVGRDLAEAGIETRPISGCADGLQVLGHSGDLRIWPGYVEGHWCVQDRAAQWVAPLLEPKPGDRVLDACAAPGGKATHLAELMGDVGEIWAVDRSAGRLKRVAVNAARLGLG
;
A
#
# COMPACT_ATOMS: atom_id res chain seq x y z
N GLY A 1 3.75 25.90 -8.09
CA GLY A 1 2.42 26.29 -8.52
C GLY A 1 1.94 27.56 -7.81
N ARG A 2 0.92 28.26 -8.31
CA ARG A 2 0.40 29.53 -7.78
C ARG A 2 -0.05 29.50 -6.30
N LEU A 3 -0.34 28.30 -5.76
CA LEU A 3 -0.80 28.13 -4.38
C LEU A 3 0.33 27.91 -3.36
N ALA A 4 1.56 27.66 -3.79
CA ALA A 4 2.66 27.38 -2.88
C ALA A 4 2.91 28.48 -1.82
N PRO A 5 2.87 29.79 -2.16
CA PRO A 5 3.01 30.85 -1.16
C PRO A 5 1.88 30.85 -0.11
N VAL A 6 0.64 30.55 -0.55
CA VAL A 6 -0.52 30.48 0.35
C VAL A 6 -0.37 29.30 1.33
N VAL A 7 -0.03 28.13 0.83
CA VAL A 7 0.21 26.93 1.65
C VAL A 7 1.34 27.18 2.64
N ASN A 8 2.47 27.74 2.20
CA ASN A 8 3.58 28.07 3.08
C ASN A 8 3.21 29.12 4.13
N GLY A 9 2.38 30.10 3.79
CA GLY A 9 1.88 31.10 4.74
C GLY A 9 1.02 30.46 5.83
N LEU A 10 0.10 29.57 5.46
CA LEU A 10 -0.74 28.82 6.39
C LEU A 10 0.09 27.91 7.31
N LEU A 11 1.03 27.13 6.75
CA LEU A 11 1.89 26.24 7.53
C LEU A 11 2.75 27.02 8.54
N ARG A 12 3.33 28.14 8.15
CA ARG A 12 4.07 29.02 9.07
C ARG A 12 3.16 29.64 10.15
N GLY A 13 1.89 29.93 9.82
CA GLY A 13 0.89 30.38 10.79
C GLY A 13 0.63 29.32 11.86
N VAL A 14 0.37 28.08 11.42
CA VAL A 14 0.15 26.93 12.33
C VAL A 14 1.37 26.67 13.22
N LEU A 15 2.58 26.71 12.65
CA LEU A 15 3.80 26.49 13.43
C LEU A 15 3.96 27.58 14.51
N ARG A 16 3.74 28.84 14.19
CA ARG A 16 3.82 29.94 15.18
C ARG A 16 2.77 29.80 16.28
N ALA A 17 1.52 29.45 15.94
CA ALA A 17 0.49 29.19 16.91
C ALA A 17 0.87 28.04 17.85
N HIS A 18 1.40 26.95 17.29
CA HIS A 18 1.91 25.81 18.08
C HIS A 18 3.07 26.21 19.00
N GLU A 19 4.06 26.96 18.52
CA GLU A 19 5.19 27.48 19.29
C GLU A 19 4.73 28.46 20.40
N ALA A 20 3.63 29.20 20.16
CA ALA A 20 3.00 30.05 21.16
C ALA A 20 2.15 29.29 22.21
N GLY A 21 2.06 27.96 22.09
CA GLY A 21 1.27 27.12 23.01
C GLY A 21 -0.25 27.22 22.78
N GLU A 22 -0.66 27.75 21.62
CA GLU A 22 -2.08 27.76 21.28
C GLU A 22 -2.58 26.33 21.06
N THR A 23 -3.66 25.95 21.72
CA THR A 23 -4.29 24.63 21.59
C THR A 23 -5.61 24.77 20.83
N LEU A 24 -5.87 23.82 19.96
CA LEU A 24 -7.15 23.75 19.26
C LEU A 24 -8.24 23.32 20.27
N GLU A 25 -9.32 24.10 20.40
CA GLU A 25 -10.50 23.65 21.13
C GLU A 25 -11.18 22.52 20.35
N LEU A 26 -11.19 21.33 20.97
CA LEU A 26 -11.85 20.17 20.40
C LEU A 26 -13.34 20.21 20.69
N SER A 27 -14.15 19.76 19.74
CA SER A 27 -15.60 19.67 19.88
C SER A 27 -16.03 18.82 21.08
N ALA A 28 -17.14 19.17 21.71
CA ALA A 28 -17.79 18.35 22.72
C ALA A 28 -18.42 17.09 22.11
N ASP A 29 -18.80 17.12 20.82
CA ASP A 29 -19.32 15.97 20.09
C ASP A 29 -18.21 14.93 19.88
N PRO A 30 -18.41 13.67 20.32
CA PRO A 30 -17.37 12.64 20.21
C PRO A 30 -16.92 12.33 18.77
N ALA A 31 -17.83 12.38 17.81
CA ALA A 31 -17.52 12.10 16.41
C ALA A 31 -16.69 13.23 15.78
N ILE A 32 -17.10 14.48 16.02
CA ILE A 32 -16.37 15.64 15.53
C ILE A 32 -15.00 15.73 16.21
N ARG A 33 -14.93 15.45 17.51
CA ARG A 33 -13.66 15.41 18.26
C ARG A 33 -12.70 14.37 17.67
N LEU A 34 -13.18 13.15 17.41
CA LEU A 34 -12.38 12.10 16.79
C LEU A 34 -11.90 12.53 15.40
N ALA A 35 -12.78 13.10 14.58
CA ALA A 35 -12.44 13.63 13.25
C ALA A 35 -11.34 14.70 13.33
N GLN A 36 -11.45 15.66 14.25
CA GLN A 36 -10.44 16.70 14.46
C GLN A 36 -9.08 16.13 14.90
N GLN A 37 -9.08 15.17 15.82
CA GLN A 37 -7.85 14.57 16.36
C GLN A 37 -7.12 13.68 15.34
N THR A 38 -7.84 13.09 14.38
CA THR A 38 -7.30 12.07 13.49
C THR A 38 -7.34 12.45 12.02
N SER A 39 -7.82 13.65 11.70
CA SER A 39 -8.00 14.15 10.33
C SER A 39 -8.92 13.27 9.48
N LEU A 40 -9.84 12.55 10.11
CA LEU A 40 -10.88 11.80 9.40
C LEU A 40 -12.05 12.72 9.02
N PRO A 41 -12.77 12.42 7.93
CA PRO A 41 -14.06 13.07 7.67
C PRO A 41 -15.07 12.79 8.80
N ASP A 42 -15.88 13.78 9.16
CA ASP A 42 -16.86 13.67 10.27
C ASP A 42 -17.79 12.47 10.12
N TRP A 43 -18.29 12.23 8.90
CA TRP A 43 -19.17 11.11 8.61
C TRP A 43 -18.50 9.75 8.86
N LEU A 44 -17.19 9.64 8.58
CA LEU A 44 -16.44 8.40 8.79
C LEU A 44 -16.17 8.17 10.29
N ALA A 45 -15.80 9.22 11.01
CA ALA A 45 -15.64 9.16 12.47
C ALA A 45 -16.94 8.75 13.16
N ALA A 46 -18.08 9.35 12.78
CA ALA A 46 -19.39 8.97 13.28
C ALA A 46 -19.74 7.49 12.98
N SER A 47 -19.49 7.04 11.76
CA SER A 47 -19.73 5.64 11.35
C SER A 47 -18.85 4.66 12.13
N LEU A 48 -17.58 5.00 12.35
CA LEU A 48 -16.67 4.17 13.14
C LEU A 48 -17.13 4.05 14.60
N ILE A 49 -17.57 5.16 15.21
CA ILE A 49 -18.09 5.15 16.59
C ILE A 49 -19.35 4.29 16.67
N GLN A 50 -20.26 4.42 15.72
CA GLN A 50 -21.46 3.59 15.67
C GLN A 50 -21.14 2.10 15.54
N TRP A 51 -20.14 1.76 14.76
CA TRP A 51 -19.77 0.37 14.50
C TRP A 51 -18.90 -0.26 15.58
N ARG A 52 -17.95 0.50 16.17
CA ARG A 52 -16.90 -0.06 17.05
C ARG A 52 -16.92 0.52 18.46
N GLY A 53 -17.83 1.45 18.78
CA GLY A 53 -17.76 2.26 19.99
C GLY A 53 -16.63 3.29 19.97
N GLN A 54 -16.56 4.16 20.97
CA GLN A 54 -15.59 5.26 20.98
C GLN A 54 -14.13 4.76 21.02
N GLU A 55 -13.81 3.78 21.87
CA GLU A 55 -12.46 3.23 21.99
C GLU A 55 -12.01 2.50 20.71
N GLY A 56 -12.89 1.65 20.17
CA GLY A 56 -12.60 0.94 18.92
C GLY A 56 -12.42 1.86 17.74
N ALA A 57 -13.23 2.92 17.65
CA ALA A 57 -13.12 3.95 16.62
C ALA A 57 -11.80 4.72 16.75
N ALA A 58 -11.40 5.10 17.96
CA ALA A 58 -10.14 5.79 18.22
C ALA A 58 -8.94 4.91 17.83
N ALA A 59 -8.97 3.62 18.17
CA ALA A 59 -7.91 2.68 17.80
C ALA A 59 -7.79 2.53 16.27
N VAL A 60 -8.90 2.39 15.54
CA VAL A 60 -8.90 2.31 14.07
C VAL A 60 -8.39 3.62 13.47
N ALA A 61 -8.87 4.77 13.94
CA ALA A 61 -8.47 6.08 13.46
C ALA A 61 -6.97 6.34 13.68
N ALA A 62 -6.44 5.97 14.84
CA ALA A 62 -5.00 6.04 15.13
C ALA A 62 -4.20 5.13 14.18
N ALA A 63 -4.66 3.90 13.96
CA ALA A 63 -4.01 2.97 13.04
C ALA A 63 -3.96 3.50 11.60
N CYS A 64 -5.01 4.19 11.13
CA CYS A 64 -5.04 4.81 9.81
C CYS A 64 -4.00 5.92 9.63
N ASN A 65 -3.53 6.55 10.72
CA ASN A 65 -2.53 7.60 10.69
C ASN A 65 -1.09 7.09 10.87
N HIS A 66 -0.90 5.80 11.12
CA HIS A 66 0.43 5.23 11.09
C HIS A 66 1.01 5.21 9.67
N VAL A 67 2.28 5.52 9.55
CA VAL A 67 3.00 5.35 8.29
C VAL A 67 2.96 3.86 7.94
N PRO A 68 2.43 3.49 6.75
CA PRO A 68 2.37 2.09 6.38
C PRO A 68 3.76 1.49 6.23
N ASP A 69 3.89 0.23 6.58
CA ASP A 69 5.09 -0.54 6.30
C ASP A 69 5.33 -0.63 4.78
N LEU A 70 6.59 -0.74 4.39
CA LEU A 70 6.95 -1.06 3.02
C LEU A 70 6.99 -2.57 2.86
N ASP A 71 5.98 -3.10 2.18
CA ASP A 71 5.84 -4.52 1.93
C ASP A 71 6.18 -4.87 0.48
N LEU A 72 6.97 -5.91 0.31
CA LEU A 72 7.31 -6.51 -0.98
C LEU A 72 6.57 -7.83 -1.14
N ARG A 73 6.05 -8.07 -2.34
CA ARG A 73 5.60 -9.40 -2.77
C ARG A 73 6.66 -9.97 -3.70
N ILE A 74 7.08 -11.17 -3.41
CA ILE A 74 8.10 -11.90 -4.19
C ILE A 74 7.43 -12.64 -5.34
N ASN A 75 7.98 -12.47 -6.54
CA ASN A 75 7.56 -13.18 -7.74
C ASN A 75 8.14 -14.59 -7.71
N ARG A 76 7.32 -15.58 -7.33
CA ARG A 76 7.72 -17.00 -7.20
C ARG A 76 8.12 -17.67 -8.51
N LEU A 77 7.80 -17.08 -9.64
CA LEU A 77 8.25 -17.57 -10.94
C LEU A 77 9.72 -17.20 -11.22
N ARG A 78 10.30 -16.28 -10.45
CA ARG A 78 11.65 -15.73 -10.69
C ARG A 78 12.61 -15.83 -9.51
N SER A 79 12.09 -15.84 -8.27
CA SER A 79 12.93 -15.87 -7.07
C SER A 79 12.19 -16.46 -5.88
N THR A 80 12.83 -16.49 -4.73
CA THR A 80 12.23 -16.90 -3.45
C THR A 80 12.40 -15.79 -2.40
N PRO A 81 11.55 -15.76 -1.34
CA PRO A 81 11.70 -14.79 -0.26
C PRO A 81 13.09 -14.83 0.40
N GLU A 82 13.67 -16.04 0.54
CA GLU A 82 14.99 -16.22 1.14
C GLU A 82 16.10 -15.64 0.26
N GLN A 83 16.00 -15.81 -1.08
CA GLN A 83 17.00 -15.26 -1.99
C GLN A 83 16.90 -13.74 -2.03
N VAL A 84 15.69 -13.19 -2.22
CA VAL A 84 15.50 -11.73 -2.23
C VAL A 84 15.92 -11.12 -0.90
N GLY A 85 15.60 -11.76 0.23
CA GLY A 85 16.01 -11.29 1.55
C GLY A 85 17.53 -11.22 1.69
N ARG A 86 18.28 -12.21 1.18
CA ARG A 86 19.75 -12.18 1.16
C ARG A 86 20.32 -11.06 0.28
N ASP A 87 19.81 -10.96 -0.96
CA ASP A 87 20.28 -9.97 -1.93
C ASP A 87 20.06 -8.54 -1.40
N LEU A 88 18.91 -8.30 -0.75
CA LEU A 88 18.60 -7.02 -0.10
C LEU A 88 19.50 -6.77 1.11
N ALA A 89 19.73 -7.78 1.95
CA ALA A 89 20.61 -7.66 3.12
C ALA A 89 22.06 -7.34 2.73
N GLU A 90 22.59 -7.94 1.66
CA GLU A 90 23.91 -7.62 1.09
C GLU A 90 24.00 -6.16 0.62
N ALA A 91 22.87 -5.57 0.20
CA ALA A 91 22.75 -4.15 -0.15
C ALA A 91 22.46 -3.24 1.07
N GLY A 92 22.47 -3.79 2.30
CA GLY A 92 22.18 -3.04 3.53
C GLY A 92 20.70 -2.77 3.79
N ILE A 93 19.82 -3.52 3.17
CA ILE A 93 18.37 -3.39 3.28
C ILE A 93 17.84 -4.55 4.11
N GLU A 94 17.46 -4.28 5.36
CA GLU A 94 16.92 -5.31 6.24
C GLU A 94 15.46 -5.62 5.90
N THR A 95 15.14 -6.90 5.93
CA THR A 95 13.77 -7.40 5.69
C THR A 95 13.39 -8.47 6.69
N ARG A 96 12.08 -8.68 6.87
CA ARG A 96 11.54 -9.82 7.61
C ARG A 96 10.33 -10.41 6.89
N PRO A 97 10.06 -11.72 7.05
CA PRO A 97 8.86 -12.34 6.52
C PRO A 97 7.59 -11.71 7.09
N ILE A 98 6.56 -11.61 6.27
CA ILE A 98 5.23 -11.14 6.69
C ILE A 98 4.41 -12.34 7.14
N SER A 99 3.96 -12.32 8.40
CA SER A 99 3.09 -13.38 8.91
C SER A 99 1.82 -13.51 8.08
N GLY A 100 1.51 -14.74 7.64
CA GLY A 100 0.35 -15.01 6.80
C GLY A 100 0.48 -14.65 5.32
N CYS A 101 1.63 -14.15 4.87
CA CYS A 101 1.94 -13.90 3.46
C CYS A 101 3.20 -14.67 3.09
N ALA A 102 3.05 -15.87 2.53
CA ALA A 102 4.17 -16.77 2.24
C ALA A 102 5.23 -16.15 1.32
N ASP A 103 4.81 -15.25 0.43
CA ASP A 103 5.65 -14.57 -0.54
C ASP A 103 5.92 -13.10 -0.17
N GLY A 104 5.62 -12.72 1.09
CA GLY A 104 5.73 -11.35 1.56
C GLY A 104 6.99 -11.09 2.38
N LEU A 105 7.69 -10.00 2.08
CA LEU A 105 8.76 -9.45 2.91
C LEU A 105 8.43 -8.01 3.31
N GLN A 106 8.54 -7.71 4.60
CA GLN A 106 8.49 -6.34 5.11
C GLN A 106 9.90 -5.75 5.12
N VAL A 107 10.06 -4.56 4.57
CA VAL A 107 11.31 -3.81 4.66
C VAL A 107 11.37 -3.02 5.97
N LEU A 108 12.51 -3.04 6.64
CA LEU A 108 12.71 -2.40 7.93
C LEU A 108 13.51 -1.10 7.77
N GLY A 109 12.93 0.02 8.23
CA GLY A 109 13.64 1.28 8.45
C GLY A 109 14.34 1.90 7.22
N HIS A 110 13.92 1.60 6.00
CA HIS A 110 14.61 2.04 4.80
C HIS A 110 13.81 3.07 3.99
N SER A 111 14.55 3.98 3.34
CA SER A 111 14.00 4.97 2.40
C SER A 111 14.91 5.09 1.18
N GLY A 112 14.36 5.51 0.04
CA GLY A 112 15.13 5.73 -1.16
C GLY A 112 14.43 5.25 -2.43
N ASP A 113 15.16 5.22 -3.54
CA ASP A 113 14.63 4.79 -4.83
C ASP A 113 14.67 3.27 -4.94
N LEU A 114 13.51 2.65 -4.85
CA LEU A 114 13.34 1.19 -4.93
C LEU A 114 13.82 0.60 -6.27
N ARG A 115 13.90 1.41 -7.31
CA ARG A 115 14.27 0.95 -8.66
C ARG A 115 15.73 0.53 -8.78
N ILE A 116 16.57 0.98 -7.85
CA ILE A 116 18.00 0.62 -7.79
C ILE A 116 18.29 -0.57 -6.87
N TRP A 117 17.24 -1.09 -6.18
CA TRP A 117 17.42 -2.21 -5.28
C TRP A 117 17.59 -3.54 -6.03
N PRO A 118 18.39 -4.47 -5.50
CA PRO A 118 18.56 -5.79 -6.10
C PRO A 118 17.22 -6.49 -6.38
N GLY A 119 17.09 -7.07 -7.56
CA GLY A 119 15.92 -7.82 -7.98
C GLY A 119 14.75 -6.98 -8.50
N TYR A 120 14.78 -5.63 -8.43
CA TYR A 120 13.68 -4.82 -8.98
C TYR A 120 13.59 -4.90 -10.49
N VAL A 121 14.69 -4.66 -11.18
CA VAL A 121 14.75 -4.67 -12.65
C VAL A 121 14.51 -6.08 -13.18
N GLU A 122 15.04 -7.08 -12.50
CA GLU A 122 14.91 -8.51 -12.80
C GLU A 122 13.48 -9.03 -12.56
N GLY A 123 12.63 -8.25 -11.93
CA GLY A 123 11.24 -8.62 -11.63
C GLY A 123 11.12 -9.70 -10.55
N HIS A 124 12.07 -9.78 -9.63
CA HIS A 124 12.06 -10.73 -8.51
C HIS A 124 10.99 -10.39 -7.48
N TRP A 125 10.57 -9.13 -7.43
CA TRP A 125 9.59 -8.64 -6.47
C TRP A 125 8.87 -7.38 -6.98
N CYS A 126 7.77 -7.06 -6.31
CA CYS A 126 7.08 -5.78 -6.46
C CYS A 126 6.59 -5.25 -5.11
N VAL A 127 6.32 -3.95 -5.04
CA VAL A 127 5.68 -3.35 -3.86
C VAL A 127 4.20 -3.68 -3.86
N GLN A 128 3.74 -4.29 -2.79
CA GLN A 128 2.32 -4.54 -2.56
C GLN A 128 2.03 -4.64 -1.06
N ASP A 129 1.07 -3.85 -0.60
CA ASP A 129 0.58 -3.90 0.78
C ASP A 129 0.16 -5.33 1.17
N ARG A 130 0.48 -5.74 2.41
CA ARG A 130 0.21 -7.11 2.91
C ARG A 130 -1.25 -7.51 2.81
N ALA A 131 -2.19 -6.59 3.09
CA ALA A 131 -3.61 -6.90 2.97
C ALA A 131 -4.01 -7.12 1.50
N ALA A 132 -3.39 -6.40 0.56
CA ALA A 132 -3.60 -6.61 -0.86
C ALA A 132 -2.98 -7.93 -1.36
N GLN A 133 -1.93 -8.45 -0.71
CA GLN A 133 -1.32 -9.74 -1.06
C GLN A 133 -2.24 -10.92 -0.75
N TRP A 134 -3.19 -10.78 0.16
CA TRP A 134 -4.15 -11.84 0.50
C TRP A 134 -5.23 -12.05 -0.55
N VAL A 135 -5.50 -11.05 -1.39
CA VAL A 135 -6.66 -11.08 -2.30
C VAL A 135 -6.53 -12.17 -3.37
N ALA A 136 -5.39 -12.25 -4.04
CA ALA A 136 -5.20 -13.23 -5.12
C ALA A 136 -5.19 -14.68 -4.61
N PRO A 137 -4.53 -15.04 -3.49
CA PRO A 137 -4.62 -16.38 -2.92
C PRO A 137 -6.03 -16.81 -2.51
N LEU A 138 -6.88 -15.88 -2.01
CA LEU A 138 -8.27 -16.17 -1.66
C LEU A 138 -9.13 -16.59 -2.86
N LEU A 139 -8.74 -16.22 -4.07
CA LEU A 139 -9.42 -16.64 -5.29
C LEU A 139 -9.04 -18.06 -5.72
N GLU A 140 -7.95 -18.60 -5.17
CA GLU A 140 -7.39 -19.92 -5.52
C GLU A 140 -7.24 -20.13 -7.04
N PRO A 141 -6.60 -19.18 -7.78
CA PRO A 141 -6.50 -19.26 -9.22
C PRO A 141 -5.62 -20.45 -9.64
N LYS A 142 -6.01 -21.09 -10.75
CA LYS A 142 -5.32 -22.26 -11.29
C LYS A 142 -4.78 -21.98 -12.69
N PRO A 143 -3.70 -22.67 -13.11
CA PRO A 143 -3.25 -22.60 -14.49
C PRO A 143 -4.39 -22.88 -15.48
N GLY A 144 -4.55 -22.00 -16.47
CA GLY A 144 -5.59 -22.08 -17.48
C GLY A 144 -6.89 -21.34 -17.15
N ASP A 145 -7.02 -20.77 -15.97
CA ASP A 145 -8.19 -19.98 -15.60
C ASP A 145 -8.30 -18.68 -16.42
N ARG A 146 -9.53 -18.17 -16.49
CA ARG A 146 -9.85 -16.85 -17.04
C ARG A 146 -10.35 -15.96 -15.92
N VAL A 147 -9.60 -14.92 -15.60
CA VAL A 147 -9.85 -14.05 -14.44
C VAL A 147 -10.08 -12.61 -14.89
N LEU A 148 -11.08 -11.95 -14.32
CA LEU A 148 -11.34 -10.52 -14.50
C LEU A 148 -10.85 -9.73 -13.27
N ASP A 149 -9.91 -8.82 -13.46
CA ASP A 149 -9.58 -7.76 -12.50
C ASP A 149 -10.26 -6.46 -12.96
N ALA A 150 -11.40 -6.14 -12.38
CA ALA A 150 -12.24 -5.01 -12.77
C ALA A 150 -11.71 -3.63 -12.32
N CYS A 151 -10.70 -3.60 -11.44
CA CYS A 151 -10.04 -2.38 -10.94
C CYS A 151 -8.51 -2.58 -10.91
N ALA A 152 -7.94 -3.00 -12.03
CA ALA A 152 -6.63 -3.62 -12.10
C ALA A 152 -5.45 -2.67 -11.81
N ALA A 153 -5.55 -1.40 -12.19
CA ALA A 153 -4.41 -0.51 -12.11
C ALA A 153 -3.95 -0.20 -10.67
N PRO A 154 -2.65 -0.25 -10.40
CA PRO A 154 -1.51 -0.35 -11.31
C PRO A 154 -1.05 -1.77 -11.65
N GLY A 155 -1.80 -2.82 -11.33
CA GLY A 155 -1.51 -4.20 -11.71
C GLY A 155 -1.09 -5.13 -10.56
N GLY A 156 -1.07 -4.65 -9.32
CA GLY A 156 -0.58 -5.46 -8.19
C GLY A 156 -1.33 -6.78 -8.01
N LYS A 157 -2.68 -6.77 -8.11
CA LYS A 157 -3.48 -7.99 -8.01
C LYS A 157 -3.48 -8.81 -9.30
N ALA A 158 -3.62 -8.16 -10.46
CA ALA A 158 -3.57 -8.83 -11.75
C ALA A 158 -2.25 -9.61 -11.95
N THR A 159 -1.09 -8.99 -11.65
CA THR A 159 0.20 -9.68 -11.75
C THR A 159 0.35 -10.80 -10.72
N HIS A 160 -0.20 -10.63 -9.51
CA HIS A 160 -0.18 -11.69 -8.50
C HIS A 160 -1.01 -12.91 -8.93
N LEU A 161 -2.18 -12.67 -9.54
CA LEU A 161 -2.99 -13.74 -10.13
C LEU A 161 -2.22 -14.49 -11.22
N ALA A 162 -1.55 -13.77 -12.14
CA ALA A 162 -0.72 -14.37 -13.18
C ALA A 162 0.41 -15.23 -12.59
N GLU A 163 1.10 -14.74 -11.55
CA GLU A 163 2.14 -15.49 -10.85
C GLU A 163 1.60 -16.79 -10.24
N LEU A 164 0.43 -16.73 -9.56
CA LEU A 164 -0.21 -17.91 -8.96
C LEU A 164 -0.72 -18.90 -10.00
N MET A 165 -1.12 -18.43 -11.16
CA MET A 165 -1.50 -19.27 -12.31
C MET A 165 -0.29 -19.86 -13.03
N GLY A 166 0.95 -19.55 -12.62
CA GLY A 166 2.16 -20.00 -13.32
C GLY A 166 2.32 -19.36 -14.68
N ASP A 167 1.76 -18.17 -14.88
CA ASP A 167 1.69 -17.45 -16.17
C ASP A 167 1.00 -18.25 -17.29
N VAL A 168 0.02 -19.09 -16.90
CA VAL A 168 -0.78 -19.90 -17.83
C VAL A 168 -2.25 -19.60 -17.63
N GLY A 169 -2.89 -19.00 -18.62
CA GLY A 169 -4.30 -18.61 -18.55
C GLY A 169 -4.54 -17.23 -19.13
N GLU A 170 -5.62 -16.59 -18.72
CA GLU A 170 -6.01 -15.28 -19.26
C GLU A 170 -6.47 -14.35 -18.15
N ILE A 171 -5.90 -13.12 -18.07
CA ILE A 171 -6.32 -12.10 -17.13
C ILE A 171 -6.81 -10.87 -17.89
N TRP A 172 -8.07 -10.55 -17.69
CA TRP A 172 -8.68 -9.34 -18.23
C TRP A 172 -8.53 -8.21 -17.21
N ALA A 173 -7.51 -7.39 -17.42
CA ALA A 173 -7.23 -6.24 -16.58
C ALA A 173 -8.01 -5.01 -17.07
N VAL A 174 -8.99 -4.56 -16.31
CA VAL A 174 -9.85 -3.41 -16.63
C VAL A 174 -9.66 -2.31 -15.60
N ASP A 175 -9.61 -1.07 -16.03
CA ASP A 175 -9.61 0.11 -15.16
C ASP A 175 -10.30 1.28 -15.88
N ARG A 176 -11.03 2.11 -15.14
CA ARG A 176 -11.67 3.30 -15.71
C ARG A 176 -10.68 4.31 -16.30
N SER A 177 -9.43 4.30 -15.87
CA SER A 177 -8.38 5.20 -16.31
C SER A 177 -7.42 4.51 -17.28
N ALA A 178 -7.52 4.81 -18.56
CA ALA A 178 -6.63 4.28 -19.59
C ALA A 178 -5.14 4.63 -19.30
N GLY A 179 -4.87 5.80 -18.72
CA GLY A 179 -3.50 6.19 -18.34
C GLY A 179 -2.94 5.33 -17.21
N ARG A 180 -3.76 4.95 -16.24
CA ARG A 180 -3.37 4.03 -15.16
C ARG A 180 -3.23 2.59 -15.66
N LEU A 181 -4.08 2.18 -16.60
CA LEU A 181 -4.06 0.82 -17.17
C LEU A 181 -2.72 0.51 -17.86
N LYS A 182 -2.07 1.51 -18.47
CA LYS A 182 -0.72 1.34 -19.05
C LYS A 182 0.31 0.84 -18.03
N ARG A 183 0.14 1.15 -16.75
CA ARG A 183 1.04 0.68 -15.69
C ARG A 183 0.92 -0.82 -15.44
N VAL A 184 -0.24 -1.41 -15.70
CA VAL A 184 -0.43 -2.87 -15.60
C VAL A 184 0.50 -3.57 -16.57
N ALA A 185 0.49 -3.18 -17.85
CA ALA A 185 1.35 -3.75 -18.87
C ALA A 185 2.86 -3.56 -18.56
N VAL A 186 3.24 -2.36 -18.07
CA VAL A 186 4.64 -2.09 -17.67
C VAL A 186 5.06 -2.98 -16.51
N ASN A 187 4.20 -3.16 -15.49
CA ASN A 187 4.51 -4.00 -14.35
C ASN A 187 4.53 -5.49 -14.73
N ALA A 188 3.59 -5.95 -15.56
CA ALA A 188 3.57 -7.31 -16.07
C ALA A 188 4.86 -7.63 -16.84
N ALA A 189 5.24 -6.77 -17.80
CA ALA A 189 6.47 -6.94 -18.57
C ALA A 189 7.72 -6.98 -17.69
N ARG A 190 7.83 -6.08 -16.67
CA ARG A 190 8.97 -6.09 -15.73
C ARG A 190 9.03 -7.38 -14.92
N LEU A 191 7.87 -7.90 -14.48
CA LEU A 191 7.76 -9.15 -13.73
C LEU A 191 7.91 -10.39 -14.65
N GLY A 192 7.98 -10.20 -15.98
CA GLY A 192 8.12 -11.26 -16.98
C GLY A 192 6.88 -12.11 -17.15
N LEU A 193 5.74 -11.48 -17.04
CA LEU A 193 4.42 -12.04 -17.26
C LEU A 193 3.90 -11.59 -18.63
N GLY A 194 3.27 -12.49 -19.42
CA GLY A 194 2.86 -12.24 -20.82
C GLY A 194 1.53 -12.85 -21.21
#